data_3c74b0ccf420756d11848b22af0ea8aa
#
_entry.id   3c74b0ccf420756d11848b22af0ea8aa
#
_cell.length_a   1.000
_cell.length_b   1.000
_cell.length_c   1.000
_cell.angle_alpha   90.00
_cell.angle_beta   90.00
_cell.angle_gamma   90.00
#
_symmetry.space_group_name_H-M   'P 1'
#
loop_
_entity.id
_entity.type
_entity.pdbx_description
1 polymer ?
#
loop_
_entity_poly.entity_id
_entity_poly.type
_entity_poly.pdbx_seq_one_letter_code
_entity_poly.pdbx_strand_id
1 'polypeptide(L)'
;MSNSDYFNRRKKEYNAQKKALLNFVKIKAGCAECGYNKHPQALTFDHIDPSTKSIFIADYGNYGWEKLLTEILKCRVLCANCHNIHSANSVDNGVESFDITSKIAQMITDILSPDLL
;
A
#
# COMPACT_ATOMS: atom_id res chain seq x y z
N MET A 1 -7.43 20.98 -29.08
CA MET A 1 -7.04 19.96 -28.10
C MET A 1 -7.79 18.69 -28.34
N SER A 2 -7.11 17.60 -28.48
CA SER A 2 -7.78 16.32 -28.67
C SER A 2 -8.34 15.82 -27.34
N ASN A 3 -9.39 15.00 -27.40
CA ASN A 3 -9.96 14.38 -26.21
C ASN A 3 -8.94 13.50 -25.50
N SER A 4 -7.99 12.92 -26.25
CA SER A 4 -6.97 12.07 -25.62
C SER A 4 -6.03 12.85 -24.70
N ASP A 5 -5.73 14.11 -25.01
CA ASP A 5 -4.90 14.94 -24.12
C ASP A 5 -5.62 15.24 -22.81
N TYR A 6 -6.91 15.49 -22.87
CA TYR A 6 -7.74 15.71 -21.69
C TYR A 6 -7.76 14.46 -20.80
N PHE A 7 -8.05 13.30 -21.38
CA PHE A 7 -8.11 12.04 -20.62
C PHE A 7 -6.74 11.65 -20.05
N ASN A 8 -5.68 11.87 -20.79
CA ASN A 8 -4.33 11.58 -20.33
C ASN A 8 -3.96 12.44 -19.14
N ARG A 9 -4.34 13.71 -19.16
CA ARG A 9 -4.11 14.62 -18.04
C ARG A 9 -4.88 14.18 -16.81
N ARG A 10 -6.16 13.84 -16.98
CA ARG A 10 -6.98 13.37 -15.86
C ARG A 10 -6.44 12.09 -15.25
N LYS A 11 -6.01 11.16 -16.08
CA LYS A 11 -5.43 9.90 -15.63
C LYS A 11 -4.15 10.16 -14.82
N LYS A 12 -3.32 11.08 -15.29
CA LYS A 12 -2.08 11.44 -14.61
C LYS A 12 -2.35 12.05 -13.23
N GLU A 13 -3.34 12.93 -13.13
CA GLU A 13 -3.75 13.52 -11.86
C GLU A 13 -4.28 12.46 -10.90
N TYR A 14 -5.08 11.55 -11.39
CA TYR A 14 -5.65 10.46 -10.61
C TYR A 14 -4.55 9.55 -10.07
N ASN A 15 -3.58 9.22 -10.92
CA ASN A 15 -2.46 8.38 -10.51
C ASN A 15 -1.58 9.07 -9.49
N ALA A 16 -1.39 10.39 -9.62
CA ALA A 16 -0.65 11.16 -8.63
C ALA A 16 -1.34 11.12 -7.26
N GLN A 17 -2.65 11.18 -7.23
CA GLN A 17 -3.43 11.08 -5.99
C GLN A 17 -3.28 9.69 -5.35
N LYS A 18 -3.34 8.65 -6.17
CA LYS A 18 -3.16 7.28 -5.69
C LYS A 18 -1.76 7.09 -5.11
N LYS A 19 -0.75 7.58 -5.82
CA LYS A 19 0.63 7.49 -5.35
C LYS A 19 0.81 8.24 -4.03
N ALA A 20 0.21 9.42 -3.92
CA ALA A 20 0.29 10.20 -2.69
C ALA A 20 -0.32 9.45 -1.51
N LEU A 21 -1.46 8.79 -1.72
CA LEU A 21 -2.09 7.99 -0.68
C LEU A 21 -1.22 6.80 -0.27
N LEU A 22 -0.68 6.08 -1.26
CA LEU A 22 0.18 4.94 -0.97
C LEU A 22 1.41 5.37 -0.17
N ASN A 23 2.03 6.48 -0.57
CA ASN A 23 3.19 7.01 0.15
C ASN A 23 2.82 7.45 1.57
N PHE A 24 1.68 8.08 1.73
CA PHE A 24 1.18 8.48 3.04
C PHE A 24 1.02 7.26 3.96
N VAL A 25 0.39 6.20 3.46
CA VAL A 25 0.18 4.99 4.23
C VAL A 25 1.52 4.36 4.62
N LYS A 26 2.46 4.29 3.68
CA LYS A 26 3.79 3.73 3.93
C LYS A 26 4.50 4.46 5.07
N ILE A 27 4.52 5.79 5.01
CA ILE A 27 5.22 6.60 6.01
C ILE A 27 4.51 6.52 7.37
N LYS A 28 3.20 6.58 7.35
CA LYS A 28 2.41 6.54 8.58
C LYS A 28 2.55 5.20 9.30
N ALA A 29 2.52 4.11 8.54
CA ALA A 29 2.68 2.77 9.10
C ALA A 29 4.12 2.50 9.53
N GLY A 30 5.06 2.88 8.70
CA GLY A 30 6.46 2.52 8.90
C GLY A 30 6.71 1.03 8.71
N CYS A 31 7.96 0.65 8.66
CA CYS A 31 8.33 -0.77 8.57
C CYS A 31 7.85 -1.53 9.79
N ALA A 32 7.13 -2.62 9.55
CA ALA A 32 6.58 -3.45 10.59
C ALA A 32 7.64 -4.07 11.50
N GLU A 33 8.83 -4.30 10.95
CA GLU A 33 9.89 -5.00 11.66
C GLU A 33 10.87 -4.05 12.37
N CYS A 34 11.28 -2.97 11.68
CA CYS A 34 12.32 -2.09 12.22
C CYS A 34 11.88 -0.66 12.48
N GLY A 35 10.66 -0.31 12.06
CA GLY A 35 10.11 1.02 12.31
C GLY A 35 10.54 2.12 11.35
N TYR A 36 11.37 1.78 10.34
CA TYR A 36 11.82 2.78 9.38
C TYR A 36 10.64 3.45 8.69
N ASN A 37 10.64 4.79 8.62
CA ASN A 37 9.53 5.54 8.04
C ASN A 37 9.94 6.86 7.41
N LYS A 38 11.15 6.94 6.85
CA LYS A 38 11.67 8.23 6.35
C LYS A 38 11.39 8.47 4.88
N HIS A 39 11.57 7.45 4.04
CA HIS A 39 11.38 7.59 2.60
C HIS A 39 10.44 6.52 2.09
N PRO A 40 9.32 6.90 1.44
CA PRO A 40 8.37 5.89 0.96
C PRO A 40 8.97 4.98 -0.13
N GLN A 41 9.98 5.46 -0.85
CA GLN A 41 10.66 4.63 -1.84
C GLN A 41 11.36 3.42 -1.24
N ALA A 42 11.74 3.51 0.03
CA ALA A 42 12.38 2.42 0.75
C ALA A 42 11.38 1.51 1.44
N LEU A 43 10.09 1.77 1.28
CA LEU A 43 9.02 1.00 1.90
C LEU A 43 8.18 0.32 0.83
N THR A 44 7.70 -0.88 1.14
CA THR A 44 6.88 -1.65 0.21
C THR A 44 5.71 -2.29 0.95
N PHE A 45 4.64 -2.55 0.22
CA PHE A 45 3.50 -3.32 0.73
C PHE A 45 3.80 -4.80 0.53
N ASP A 46 3.82 -5.54 1.61
CA ASP A 46 4.10 -6.97 1.61
C ASP A 46 2.84 -7.72 2.05
N HIS A 47 2.34 -8.62 1.20
CA HIS A 47 1.15 -9.39 1.53
C HIS A 47 1.44 -10.32 2.71
N ILE A 48 0.62 -10.22 3.74
CA ILE A 48 0.76 -11.07 4.93
C ILE A 48 0.57 -12.53 4.53
N ASP A 49 -0.45 -12.79 3.72
CA ASP A 49 -0.69 -14.10 3.13
C ASP A 49 -0.58 -13.96 1.61
N PRO A 50 0.51 -14.45 1.00
CA PRO A 50 0.67 -14.32 -0.46
C PRO A 50 -0.45 -14.94 -1.28
N SER A 51 -1.15 -15.93 -0.74
CA SER A 51 -2.24 -16.59 -1.45
C SER A 51 -3.45 -15.68 -1.64
N THR A 52 -3.56 -14.60 -0.88
CA THR A 52 -4.66 -13.65 -0.98
C THR A 52 -4.40 -12.55 -2.00
N LYS A 53 -3.21 -12.51 -2.58
CA LYS A 53 -2.84 -11.47 -3.53
C LYS A 53 -3.68 -11.54 -4.78
N SER A 54 -4.38 -10.46 -5.09
CA SER A 54 -5.23 -10.37 -6.28
C SER A 54 -4.67 -9.40 -7.32
N ILE A 55 -3.97 -8.36 -6.89
CA ILE A 55 -3.39 -7.37 -7.79
C ILE A 55 -1.99 -6.97 -7.29
N PHE A 56 -1.22 -6.36 -8.19
CA PHE A 56 0.06 -5.75 -7.82
C PHE A 56 -0.18 -4.30 -7.46
N ILE A 57 0.05 -3.93 -6.21
CA ILE A 57 -0.16 -2.55 -5.75
C ILE A 57 0.73 -1.58 -6.52
N ALA A 58 1.92 -2.03 -6.97
CA ALA A 58 2.81 -1.22 -7.78
C ALA A 58 2.17 -0.76 -9.08
N ASP A 59 1.18 -1.51 -9.59
CA ASP A 59 0.44 -1.17 -10.81
C ASP A 59 -0.80 -0.32 -10.50
N TYR A 60 -0.76 0.49 -9.47
CA TYR A 60 -1.90 1.24 -8.94
C TYR A 60 -2.65 2.02 -10.02
N GLY A 61 -1.98 2.47 -11.05
CA GLY A 61 -2.61 3.22 -12.13
C GLY A 61 -3.65 2.44 -12.92
N ASN A 62 -3.62 1.12 -12.84
CA ASN A 62 -4.53 0.24 -13.59
C ASN A 62 -5.76 -0.19 -12.79
N TYR A 63 -5.87 0.26 -11.54
CA TYR A 63 -6.96 -0.18 -10.66
C TYR A 63 -7.69 0.99 -10.05
N GLY A 64 -9.00 0.81 -9.81
CA GLY A 64 -9.78 1.80 -9.09
C GLY A 64 -9.44 1.83 -7.60
N TRP A 65 -9.91 2.87 -6.93
CA TRP A 65 -9.67 3.05 -5.51
C TRP A 65 -10.13 1.87 -4.66
N GLU A 66 -11.29 1.32 -4.97
CA GLU A 66 -11.85 0.22 -4.18
C GLU A 66 -10.96 -1.01 -4.19
N LYS A 67 -10.50 -1.41 -5.38
CA LYS A 67 -9.61 -2.56 -5.51
C LYS A 67 -8.27 -2.30 -4.84
N LEU A 68 -7.75 -1.09 -5.00
CA LEU A 68 -6.46 -0.72 -4.44
C LEU A 68 -6.51 -0.74 -2.90
N LEU A 69 -7.53 -0.14 -2.31
CA LEU A 69 -7.67 -0.10 -0.86
C LEU A 69 -7.92 -1.50 -0.29
N THR A 70 -8.71 -2.31 -0.97
CA THR A 70 -8.94 -3.69 -0.56
C THR A 70 -7.63 -4.47 -0.53
N GLU A 71 -6.78 -4.26 -1.53
CA GLU A 71 -5.51 -4.95 -1.59
C GLU A 71 -4.55 -4.49 -0.50
N ILE A 72 -4.52 -3.20 -0.21
CA ILE A 72 -3.68 -2.65 0.85
C ILE A 72 -4.02 -3.28 2.21
N LEU A 73 -5.28 -3.57 2.44
CA LEU A 73 -5.72 -4.20 3.70
C LEU A 73 -5.15 -5.59 3.91
N LYS A 74 -4.67 -6.24 2.86
CA LYS A 74 -4.06 -7.56 2.94
C LYS A 74 -2.57 -7.50 3.24
N CYS A 75 -2.01 -6.29 3.34
CA CYS A 75 -0.57 -6.08 3.40
C CYS A 75 -0.13 -5.46 4.72
N ARG A 76 1.14 -5.63 4.99
CA ARG A 76 1.89 -4.82 5.95
C ARG A 76 2.94 -4.04 5.19
N VAL A 77 3.53 -3.04 5.84
CA VAL A 77 4.61 -2.25 5.23
C VAL A 77 5.95 -2.77 5.76
N LEU A 78 6.87 -3.02 4.85
CA LEU A 78 8.23 -3.41 5.20
C LEU A 78 9.21 -2.54 4.44
N CYS A 79 10.34 -2.22 5.07
CA CYS A 79 11.44 -1.58 4.34
C CYS A 79 12.12 -2.61 3.44
N ALA A 80 12.93 -2.12 2.50
CA ALA A 80 13.60 -3.00 1.54
C ALA A 80 14.43 -4.09 2.22
N ASN A 81 15.14 -3.73 3.29
CA ASN A 81 15.95 -4.70 4.02
C ASN A 81 15.10 -5.79 4.67
N CYS A 82 14.08 -5.39 5.40
CA CYS A 82 13.23 -6.34 6.10
C CYS A 82 12.41 -7.19 5.12
N HIS A 83 11.98 -6.60 4.01
CA HIS A 83 11.28 -7.34 2.97
C HIS A 83 12.16 -8.44 2.37
N ASN A 84 13.42 -8.11 2.09
CA ASN A 84 14.37 -9.08 1.55
C ASN A 84 14.69 -10.20 2.56
N ILE A 85 14.83 -9.86 3.82
CA ILE A 85 15.05 -10.86 4.87
C ILE A 85 13.86 -11.80 4.97
N HIS A 86 12.65 -11.25 4.95
CA HIS A 86 11.44 -12.05 4.99
C HIS A 86 11.31 -12.96 3.77
N SER A 87 11.64 -12.47 2.59
CA SER A 87 11.61 -13.28 1.38
C SER A 87 12.57 -14.45 1.46
N ALA A 88 13.75 -14.22 2.04
CA ALA A 88 14.75 -15.29 2.21
C ALA A 88 14.28 -16.35 3.20
N ASN A 89 13.49 -15.95 4.20
CA ASN A 89 13.00 -16.84 5.25
C ASN A 89 11.56 -17.29 5.03
N SER A 90 10.99 -17.00 3.88
CA SER A 90 9.55 -17.17 3.64
C SER A 90 9.07 -18.61 3.71
N VAL A 91 9.99 -19.57 3.73
CA VAL A 91 9.63 -20.96 3.83
C VAL A 91 9.08 -21.31 5.21
N ASP A 92 9.35 -20.44 6.21
CA ASP A 92 9.21 -20.88 7.59
C ASP A 92 7.98 -20.41 8.31
N ASN A 93 7.06 -19.60 7.69
CA ASN A 93 6.34 -18.99 8.67
C ASN A 93 5.01 -18.46 8.58
N GLY A 94 4.17 -18.85 9.45
CA GLY A 94 3.06 -18.10 9.92
C GLY A 94 3.51 -16.73 10.46
N VAL A 95 3.15 -15.68 9.80
CA VAL A 95 3.57 -14.36 10.23
C VAL A 95 2.58 -13.78 11.21
N GLU A 96 3.07 -13.45 12.37
CA GLU A 96 2.28 -12.80 13.39
C GLU A 96 2.42 -11.30 13.28
N SER A 97 1.56 -10.67 12.50
CA SER A 97 1.60 -9.22 12.41
C SER A 97 0.21 -8.62 12.30
N PHE A 98 -0.69 -9.16 13.08
CA PHE A 98 -2.08 -8.71 13.11
C PHE A 98 -2.21 -7.24 13.48
N ASP A 99 -1.36 -6.77 14.39
CA ASP A 99 -1.43 -5.39 14.86
C ASP A 99 -1.17 -4.40 13.75
N ILE A 100 -0.28 -4.75 12.82
CA ILE A 100 0.09 -3.86 11.73
C ILE A 100 -1.00 -3.82 10.68
N THR A 101 -1.61 -4.97 10.39
CA THR A 101 -2.76 -5.01 9.51
C THR A 101 -3.91 -4.16 10.05
N SER A 102 -4.14 -4.26 11.36
CA SER A 102 -5.16 -3.45 12.03
C SER A 102 -4.84 -1.97 11.94
N LYS A 103 -3.56 -1.61 12.05
CA LYS A 103 -3.13 -0.23 11.96
C LYS A 103 -3.38 0.35 10.56
N ILE A 104 -3.06 -0.42 9.52
CA ILE A 104 -3.31 0.00 8.14
C ILE A 104 -4.82 0.12 7.90
N ALA A 105 -5.58 -0.86 8.37
CA ALA A 105 -7.03 -0.84 8.24
C ALA A 105 -7.63 0.39 8.93
N GLN A 106 -7.14 0.72 10.11
CA GLN A 106 -7.61 1.89 10.85
C GLN A 106 -7.30 3.18 10.10
N MET A 107 -6.10 3.30 9.54
CA MET A 107 -5.73 4.48 8.76
C MET A 107 -6.63 4.66 7.54
N ILE A 108 -6.92 3.57 6.84
CA ILE A 108 -7.79 3.63 5.68
C ILE A 108 -9.22 3.98 6.09
N THR A 109 -9.69 3.41 7.18
CA THR A 109 -11.02 3.72 7.73
C THR A 109 -11.11 5.20 8.07
N ASP A 110 -10.09 5.76 8.70
CA ASP A 110 -10.06 7.18 9.06
C ASP A 110 -10.10 8.06 7.82
N ILE A 111 -9.37 7.69 6.77
CA ILE A 111 -9.34 8.44 5.51
C ILE A 111 -10.70 8.41 4.81
N LEU A 112 -11.39 7.26 4.86
CA LEU A 112 -12.66 7.06 4.19
C LEU A 112 -13.86 7.40 5.07
N SER A 113 -13.64 7.82 6.29
CA SER A 113 -14.72 8.09 7.22
C SER A 113 -15.62 9.22 6.73
N PRO A 114 -16.94 9.04 6.78
CA PRO A 114 -17.87 10.11 6.41
C PRO A 114 -17.71 11.36 7.28
N ASP A 115 -17.19 11.21 8.48
CA ASP A 115 -16.99 12.32 9.40
C ASP A 115 -15.90 13.27 8.93
N LEU A 116 -15.07 12.82 8.00
CA LEU A 116 -14.02 13.65 7.41
C LEU A 116 -14.50 14.40 6.18
N LEU A 117 -15.71 14.13 5.76
CA LEU A 117 -16.33 14.83 4.63
C LEU A 117 -17.13 16.05 5.09
#